data_4a005e3c3777c4a63f91cfa1301d07f6
#
_entry.id   4a005e3c3777c4a63f91cfa1301d07f6
#
_cell.length_a   1.000
_cell.length_b   1.000
_cell.length_c   1.000
_cell.angle_alpha   90.00
_cell.angle_beta   90.00
_cell.angle_gamma   90.00
#
_symmetry.space_group_name_H-M   'P 1'
#
loop_
_entity.id
_entity.type
_entity.pdbx_description
1 polymer ?
#
loop_
_entity_poly.entity_id
_entity_poly.type
_entity_poly.pdbx_seq_one_letter_code
_entity_poly.pdbx_strand_id
1 'polypeptide(L)'
;MPSDSTMSTSIPQKAPYEDLLTKVLFVIAAGTFLYFNNQLTRPKHPVTPNAPSDGPKPSPPILKASDHHSDGKHHLLLAATGSVATIKIPLILHALSQHQNLSIRLVLSESARQFLQGQSTEQPTIASLSEINNVDGIYFDEHEWTKPWVRGDSILHIELRRWADLMVVAPLSANGLAKISQGMSDNLVSSVIRAWDFSGLIDGARPGVALPYDMGKTKEELEGLPEAFREGRKKGIIVAPAMNTAMWSHPVTAKQLAVLEQEWGVGNGGWFEVLRPIEKMLACGDTGSGAMRDWKAIVGVIEERLCLGHDAEADLKKE
;
A
#
# COMPACT_ATOMS: atom_id res chain seq x y z
N MET A 1 -74.11 43.49 48.13
CA MET A 1 -72.76 44.04 48.15
C MET A 1 -71.84 42.90 47.70
N PRO A 2 -71.19 42.98 46.53
CA PRO A 2 -70.36 41.87 45.99
C PRO A 2 -68.93 42.01 46.52
N SER A 3 -68.33 40.91 46.83
CA SER A 3 -66.93 40.79 47.24
C SER A 3 -66.04 40.57 46.00
N ASP A 4 -65.06 41.41 45.83
CA ASP A 4 -64.00 41.34 44.84
C ASP A 4 -63.11 40.12 45.06
N SER A 5 -62.98 39.26 44.07
CA SER A 5 -62.01 38.18 43.97
C SER A 5 -60.92 38.56 42.98
N THR A 6 -59.79 39.05 43.45
CA THR A 6 -58.60 39.29 42.65
C THR A 6 -57.97 37.96 42.29
N MET A 7 -58.01 37.58 41.01
CA MET A 7 -57.23 36.49 40.44
C MET A 7 -55.76 36.91 40.33
N SER A 8 -54.91 36.25 41.16
CA SER A 8 -53.46 36.31 41.03
C SER A 8 -53.01 35.33 39.94
N THR A 9 -52.58 35.85 38.81
CA THR A 9 -51.92 35.05 37.74
C THR A 9 -50.45 34.79 38.14
N SER A 10 -50.18 33.58 38.67
CA SER A 10 -48.82 33.11 38.88
C SER A 10 -48.14 32.77 37.54
N ILE A 11 -47.07 33.47 37.24
CA ILE A 11 -46.18 33.14 36.09
C ILE A 11 -45.49 31.81 36.44
N PRO A 12 -45.55 30.79 35.55
CA PRO A 12 -44.88 29.52 35.85
C PRO A 12 -43.35 29.73 35.88
N GLN A 13 -42.71 29.38 37.00
CA GLN A 13 -41.25 29.32 37.09
C GLN A 13 -40.72 28.28 36.14
N LYS A 14 -39.84 28.67 35.19
CA LYS A 14 -39.11 27.72 34.31
C LYS A 14 -38.33 26.70 35.13
N ALA A 15 -38.44 25.45 34.79
CA ALA A 15 -37.74 24.37 35.49
C ALA A 15 -36.21 24.51 35.35
N PRO A 16 -35.42 24.25 36.39
CA PRO A 16 -33.96 24.48 36.37
C PRO A 16 -33.17 23.69 35.28
N TYR A 17 -33.74 22.63 34.73
CA TYR A 17 -33.12 21.85 33.64
C TYR A 17 -33.18 22.56 32.27
N GLU A 18 -34.18 23.43 32.05
CA GLU A 18 -34.26 24.18 30.75
C GLU A 18 -33.15 25.23 30.66
N ASP A 19 -32.75 25.84 31.76
CA ASP A 19 -31.63 26.78 31.81
C ASP A 19 -30.28 26.06 31.58
N LEU A 20 -30.12 24.85 32.12
CA LEU A 20 -28.95 24.00 31.91
C LEU A 20 -28.83 23.55 30.44
N LEU A 21 -29.93 23.10 29.82
CA LEU A 21 -29.96 22.66 28.44
C LEU A 21 -29.59 23.81 27.49
N THR A 22 -30.12 25.01 27.74
CA THR A 22 -29.80 26.21 26.98
C THR A 22 -28.32 26.58 27.05
N LYS A 23 -27.73 26.50 28.25
CA LYS A 23 -26.28 26.75 28.47
C LYS A 23 -25.42 25.70 27.77
N VAL A 24 -25.77 24.41 27.82
CA VAL A 24 -25.06 23.34 27.14
C VAL A 24 -25.11 23.49 25.62
N LEU A 25 -26.27 23.80 25.06
CA LEU A 25 -26.43 24.07 23.63
C LEU A 25 -25.63 25.28 23.17
N PHE A 26 -25.56 26.35 23.98
CA PHE A 26 -24.79 27.54 23.68
C PHE A 26 -23.27 27.25 23.69
N VAL A 27 -22.78 26.43 24.64
CA VAL A 27 -21.36 26.02 24.70
C VAL A 27 -20.98 25.14 23.49
N ILE A 28 -21.85 24.22 23.09
CA ILE A 28 -21.65 23.39 21.89
C ILE A 28 -21.63 24.25 20.62
N ALA A 29 -22.60 25.17 20.48
CA ALA A 29 -22.66 26.06 19.33
C ALA A 29 -21.45 27.03 19.27
N ALA A 30 -21.02 27.56 20.39
CA ALA A 30 -19.83 28.42 20.47
C ALA A 30 -18.54 27.61 20.17
N GLY A 31 -18.44 26.39 20.70
CA GLY A 31 -17.31 25.48 20.42
C GLY A 31 -17.21 25.09 18.95
N THR A 32 -18.33 24.74 18.31
CA THR A 32 -18.38 24.46 16.87
C THR A 32 -18.05 25.70 16.04
N PHE A 33 -18.57 26.86 16.39
CA PHE A 33 -18.27 28.13 15.69
C PHE A 33 -16.78 28.49 15.79
N LEU A 34 -16.16 28.35 16.98
CA LEU A 34 -14.73 28.59 17.19
C LEU A 34 -13.88 27.55 16.43
N TYR A 35 -14.30 26.29 16.39
CA TYR A 35 -13.63 25.25 15.64
C TYR A 35 -13.63 25.53 14.13
N PHE A 36 -14.79 25.88 13.56
CA PHE A 36 -14.91 26.23 12.13
C PHE A 36 -14.14 27.51 11.79
N ASN A 37 -14.20 28.53 12.64
CA ASN A 37 -13.48 29.78 12.41
C ASN A 37 -11.94 29.57 12.49
N ASN A 38 -11.48 28.69 13.40
CA ASN A 38 -10.06 28.31 13.48
C ASN A 38 -9.59 27.50 12.24
N GLN A 39 -10.47 26.71 11.61
CA GLN A 39 -10.17 26.04 10.35
C GLN A 39 -10.08 27.03 9.18
N LEU A 40 -10.92 28.06 9.15
CA LEU A 40 -10.92 29.10 8.10
C LEU A 40 -9.75 30.08 8.25
N THR A 41 -9.24 30.30 9.47
CA THR A 41 -8.16 31.25 9.77
C THR A 41 -6.79 30.58 9.92
N ARG A 42 -6.68 29.25 9.77
CA ARG A 42 -5.36 28.61 9.71
C ARG A 42 -4.60 29.23 8.55
N PRO A 43 -3.43 29.87 8.79
CA PRO A 43 -2.59 30.31 7.70
C PRO A 43 -2.28 29.08 6.85
N LYS A 44 -2.66 29.11 5.58
CA LYS A 44 -2.08 28.17 4.60
C LYS A 44 -0.58 28.34 4.76
N HIS A 45 0.13 27.25 5.05
CA HIS A 45 1.58 27.28 5.13
C HIS A 45 2.09 28.14 3.96
N PRO A 46 3.02 29.07 4.20
CA PRO A 46 3.57 29.88 3.11
C PRO A 46 4.13 28.89 2.08
N VAL A 47 3.52 28.88 0.92
CA VAL A 47 4.09 28.21 -0.26
C VAL A 47 5.37 28.98 -0.52
N THR A 48 6.52 28.40 -0.19
CA THR A 48 7.80 28.93 -0.59
C THR A 48 7.79 29.03 -2.11
N PRO A 49 7.88 30.23 -2.71
CA PRO A 49 7.93 30.35 -4.15
C PRO A 49 9.37 30.04 -4.54
N ASN A 50 9.68 28.78 -4.83
CA ASN A 50 10.87 28.30 -5.56
C ASN A 50 11.12 26.80 -5.31
N ALA A 51 10.07 25.98 -5.38
CA ALA A 51 10.27 24.63 -5.87
C ALA A 51 10.36 24.75 -7.41
N PRO A 52 11.36 24.18 -8.07
CA PRO A 52 11.34 24.11 -9.52
C PRO A 52 10.02 23.46 -9.91
N SER A 53 9.25 24.17 -10.76
CA SER A 53 8.03 23.61 -11.34
C SER A 53 8.48 22.39 -12.15
N ASP A 54 8.21 21.21 -11.62
CA ASP A 54 8.30 19.99 -12.43
C ASP A 54 7.50 20.27 -13.71
N GLY A 55 8.18 20.28 -14.85
CA GLY A 55 7.52 20.30 -16.15
C GLY A 55 6.49 19.16 -16.22
N PRO A 56 5.59 19.13 -17.19
CA PRO A 56 4.56 18.12 -17.28
C PRO A 56 5.22 16.75 -17.14
N LYS A 57 4.92 16.06 -16.02
CA LYS A 57 5.48 14.76 -15.71
C LYS A 57 5.15 13.83 -16.86
N PRO A 58 6.13 13.11 -17.43
CA PRO A 58 5.81 12.14 -18.46
C PRO A 58 4.79 11.18 -17.87
N SER A 59 3.62 11.10 -18.51
CA SER A 59 2.62 10.09 -18.15
C SER A 59 3.29 8.74 -18.31
N PRO A 60 3.15 7.81 -17.34
CA PRO A 60 3.69 6.49 -17.49
C PRO A 60 3.10 5.86 -18.76
N PRO A 61 3.86 5.00 -19.45
CA PRO A 61 3.36 4.35 -20.66
C PRO A 61 2.06 3.60 -20.35
N ILE A 62 1.10 3.64 -21.28
CA ILE A 62 -0.14 2.86 -21.17
C ILE A 62 0.25 1.40 -21.06
N LEU A 63 -0.03 0.79 -19.89
CA LEU A 63 0.26 -0.61 -19.65
C LEU A 63 -0.83 -1.48 -20.30
N LYS A 64 -0.39 -2.43 -21.12
CA LYS A 64 -1.18 -3.60 -21.53
C LYS A 64 -0.40 -4.83 -21.15
N ALA A 65 -0.91 -5.62 -20.22
CA ALA A 65 -0.24 -6.82 -19.73
C ALA A 65 0.04 -7.83 -20.86
N SER A 66 -0.85 -7.90 -21.85
CA SER A 66 -0.69 -8.77 -23.03
C SER A 66 0.60 -8.52 -23.82
N ASP A 67 1.07 -7.26 -23.86
CA ASP A 67 2.26 -6.89 -24.64
C ASP A 67 3.57 -7.41 -24.01
N HIS A 68 3.48 -7.85 -22.76
CA HIS A 68 4.59 -8.37 -21.94
C HIS A 68 4.48 -9.86 -21.64
N HIS A 69 3.53 -10.57 -22.30
CA HIS A 69 3.25 -11.98 -21.99
C HIS A 69 4.46 -12.91 -22.24
N SER A 70 5.30 -12.60 -23.23
CA SER A 70 6.41 -13.45 -23.68
C SER A 70 7.71 -12.65 -23.83
N ASP A 71 7.97 -11.67 -22.94
CA ASP A 71 9.17 -10.83 -22.98
C ASP A 71 10.40 -11.45 -22.30
N GLY A 72 10.26 -12.65 -21.73
CA GLY A 72 11.34 -13.39 -21.08
C GLY A 72 11.81 -12.79 -19.74
N LYS A 73 11.05 -11.85 -19.17
CA LYS A 73 11.39 -11.20 -17.91
C LYS A 73 10.43 -11.62 -16.79
N HIS A 74 10.94 -11.68 -15.57
CA HIS A 74 10.12 -11.69 -14.37
C HIS A 74 9.53 -10.30 -14.12
N HIS A 75 8.29 -10.23 -13.65
CA HIS A 75 7.57 -8.98 -13.44
C HIS A 75 7.30 -8.73 -11.96
N LEU A 76 8.04 -7.79 -11.38
CA LEU A 76 7.88 -7.35 -10.00
C LEU A 76 7.02 -6.08 -9.93
N LEU A 77 5.87 -6.18 -9.28
CA LEU A 77 5.10 -5.00 -8.88
C LEU A 77 5.49 -4.59 -7.47
N LEU A 78 6.39 -3.62 -7.37
CA LEU A 78 6.82 -3.06 -6.09
C LEU A 78 5.87 -1.92 -5.70
N ALA A 79 5.33 -1.94 -4.49
CA ALA A 79 4.45 -0.90 -3.99
C ALA A 79 4.93 -0.36 -2.65
N ALA A 80 4.62 0.90 -2.35
CA ALA A 80 4.89 1.50 -1.07
C ALA A 80 3.68 2.34 -0.58
N THR A 81 3.38 2.22 0.71
CA THR A 81 2.38 3.02 1.39
C THR A 81 3.03 3.94 2.44
N GLY A 82 2.30 4.93 2.95
CA GLY A 82 2.83 6.03 3.75
C GLY A 82 3.50 5.62 5.06
N SER A 83 4.77 5.31 5.00
CA SER A 83 5.67 5.09 6.13
C SER A 83 7.03 5.72 5.84
N VAL A 84 7.74 6.16 6.88
CA VAL A 84 9.12 6.68 6.75
C VAL A 84 10.03 5.65 6.07
N ALA A 85 9.77 4.35 6.23
CA ALA A 85 10.54 3.29 5.59
C ALA A 85 10.49 3.31 4.04
N THR A 86 9.62 4.14 3.43
CA THR A 86 9.62 4.41 1.98
C THR A 86 10.98 4.91 1.48
N ILE A 87 11.80 5.55 2.32
CA ILE A 87 13.17 5.94 2.00
C ILE A 87 14.10 4.76 1.65
N LYS A 88 13.66 3.50 1.87
CA LYS A 88 14.41 2.30 1.50
C LYS A 88 14.09 1.79 0.09
N ILE A 89 13.06 2.32 -0.57
CA ILE A 89 12.72 1.97 -1.96
C ILE A 89 13.90 2.14 -2.91
N PRO A 90 14.66 3.27 -2.90
CA PRO A 90 15.81 3.43 -3.79
C PRO A 90 16.85 2.32 -3.61
N LEU A 91 17.10 1.89 -2.36
CA LEU A 91 18.06 0.82 -2.07
C LEU A 91 17.61 -0.54 -2.61
N ILE A 92 16.31 -0.85 -2.48
CA ILE A 92 15.70 -2.07 -3.03
C ILE A 92 15.82 -2.05 -4.56
N LEU A 93 15.45 -0.95 -5.21
CA LEU A 93 15.54 -0.81 -6.67
C LEU A 93 16.97 -0.95 -7.17
N HIS A 94 17.93 -0.28 -6.54
CA HIS A 94 19.35 -0.40 -6.91
C HIS A 94 19.90 -1.81 -6.73
N ALA A 95 19.53 -2.51 -5.66
CA ALA A 95 19.96 -3.91 -5.47
C ALA A 95 19.40 -4.83 -6.55
N LEU A 96 18.16 -4.62 -6.97
CA LEU A 96 17.50 -5.43 -8.00
C LEU A 96 17.88 -5.04 -9.43
N SER A 97 18.50 -3.88 -9.64
CA SER A 97 18.87 -3.39 -10.98
C SER A 97 19.94 -4.22 -11.71
N GLN A 98 20.61 -5.12 -10.98
CA GLN A 98 21.61 -6.04 -11.54
C GLN A 98 21.01 -7.21 -12.34
N HIS A 99 19.73 -7.53 -12.12
CA HIS A 99 19.05 -8.67 -12.77
C HIS A 99 18.49 -8.25 -14.15
N GLN A 100 19.13 -8.69 -15.23
CA GLN A 100 18.74 -8.31 -16.59
C GLN A 100 17.37 -8.89 -17.01
N ASN A 101 16.99 -10.04 -16.42
CA ASN A 101 15.71 -10.71 -16.66
C ASN A 101 14.58 -10.23 -15.72
N LEU A 102 14.72 -9.06 -15.08
CA LEU A 102 13.72 -8.48 -14.22
C LEU A 102 13.16 -7.19 -14.81
N SER A 103 11.85 -7.02 -14.73
CA SER A 103 11.12 -5.77 -15.01
C SER A 103 10.39 -5.34 -13.74
N ILE A 104 10.53 -4.08 -13.35
CA ILE A 104 9.95 -3.53 -12.13
C ILE A 104 8.97 -2.41 -12.49
N ARG A 105 7.76 -2.48 -11.93
CA ARG A 105 6.81 -1.37 -11.91
C ARG A 105 6.58 -0.96 -10.47
N LEU A 106 6.72 0.34 -10.20
CA LEU A 106 6.60 0.91 -8.87
C LEU A 106 5.24 1.60 -8.73
N VAL A 107 4.49 1.28 -7.66
CA VAL A 107 3.24 1.97 -7.31
C VAL A 107 3.41 2.66 -5.96
N LEU A 108 3.26 3.97 -5.93
CA LEU A 108 3.38 4.76 -4.71
C LEU A 108 2.04 5.40 -4.35
N SER A 109 1.56 5.12 -3.13
CA SER A 109 0.43 5.88 -2.60
C SER A 109 0.80 7.35 -2.41
N GLU A 110 -0.19 8.25 -2.37
CA GLU A 110 0.05 9.69 -2.18
C GLU A 110 0.90 9.98 -0.94
N SER A 111 0.63 9.28 0.18
CA SER A 111 1.45 9.46 1.40
C SER A 111 2.87 8.92 1.25
N ALA A 112 3.12 7.90 0.44
CA ALA A 112 4.46 7.38 0.19
C ALA A 112 5.29 8.38 -0.63
N ARG A 113 4.69 9.06 -1.60
CA ARG A 113 5.34 10.08 -2.43
C ARG A 113 5.99 11.21 -1.62
N GLN A 114 5.41 11.55 -0.45
CA GLN A 114 5.94 12.62 0.41
C GLN A 114 7.35 12.33 0.94
N PHE A 115 7.79 11.09 0.93
CA PHE A 115 9.12 10.67 1.38
C PHE A 115 10.18 10.66 0.27
N LEU A 116 9.80 10.92 -1.01
CA LEU A 116 10.66 10.82 -2.19
C LEU A 116 10.54 12.06 -3.09
N GLN A 117 10.79 13.25 -2.49
CA GLN A 117 10.68 14.55 -3.15
C GLN A 117 12.03 15.26 -3.34
N GLY A 118 13.15 14.53 -3.19
CA GLY A 118 14.49 15.13 -3.31
C GLY A 118 14.98 15.84 -2.05
N GLN A 119 14.46 15.47 -0.86
CA GLN A 119 14.79 16.12 0.42
C GLN A 119 16.23 15.85 0.87
N SER A 120 16.79 14.71 0.50
CA SER A 120 18.16 14.29 0.83
C SER A 120 18.65 13.19 -0.13
N THR A 121 19.90 12.78 0.02
CA THR A 121 20.48 11.65 -0.75
C THR A 121 19.73 10.34 -0.52
N GLU A 122 19.16 10.12 0.68
CA GLU A 122 18.33 8.94 0.97
C GLU A 122 16.91 9.07 0.44
N GLN A 123 16.51 10.25 0.02
CA GLN A 123 15.16 10.61 -0.42
C GLN A 123 15.23 11.26 -1.81
N PRO A 124 15.69 10.52 -2.83
CA PRO A 124 15.83 11.06 -4.18
C PRO A 124 14.47 11.45 -4.77
N THR A 125 14.49 12.15 -5.90
CA THR A 125 13.26 12.47 -6.63
C THR A 125 12.71 11.23 -7.31
N ILE A 126 11.41 11.22 -7.56
CA ILE A 126 10.76 10.14 -8.32
C ILE A 126 11.33 10.04 -9.74
N ALA A 127 11.71 11.18 -10.35
CA ALA A 127 12.33 11.18 -11.67
C ALA A 127 13.63 10.36 -11.68
N SER A 128 14.50 10.51 -10.65
CA SER A 128 15.73 9.71 -10.59
C SER A 128 15.49 8.22 -10.32
N LEU A 129 14.38 7.84 -9.72
CA LEU A 129 14.01 6.43 -9.58
C LEU A 129 13.66 5.79 -10.93
N SER A 130 13.07 6.55 -11.85
CA SER A 130 12.75 6.06 -13.19
C SER A 130 13.97 5.85 -14.07
N GLU A 131 15.13 6.37 -13.68
CA GLU A 131 16.41 6.18 -14.40
C GLU A 131 17.14 4.91 -13.94
N ILE A 132 16.70 4.25 -12.87
CA ILE A 132 17.27 3.00 -12.38
C ILE A 132 16.92 1.88 -13.38
N ASN A 133 17.92 1.09 -13.76
CA ASN A 133 17.73 -0.05 -14.64
C ASN A 133 16.61 -0.96 -14.11
N ASN A 134 15.84 -1.54 -15.03
CA ASN A 134 14.70 -2.41 -14.76
C ASN A 134 13.44 -1.72 -14.21
N VAL A 135 13.46 -0.40 -13.94
CA VAL A 135 12.26 0.36 -13.54
C VAL A 135 11.55 0.83 -14.80
N ASP A 136 10.57 0.06 -15.25
CA ASP A 136 9.85 0.30 -16.51
C ASP A 136 8.63 1.19 -16.37
N GLY A 137 8.26 1.57 -15.14
CA GLY A 137 7.18 2.53 -14.90
C GLY A 137 6.94 2.82 -13.41
N ILE A 138 6.52 4.05 -13.13
CA ILE A 138 6.12 4.50 -11.78
C ILE A 138 4.71 5.05 -11.86
N TYR A 139 3.83 4.54 -11.01
CA TYR A 139 2.39 4.80 -11.04
C TYR A 139 1.90 5.39 -9.72
N PHE A 140 0.88 6.25 -9.82
CA PHE A 140 0.23 6.94 -8.72
C PHE A 140 -1.29 6.83 -8.86
N ASP A 141 -2.01 7.22 -7.83
CA ASP A 141 -3.48 7.15 -7.80
C ASP A 141 -4.13 7.93 -8.96
N GLU A 142 -3.58 9.09 -9.35
CA GLU A 142 -4.07 9.91 -10.46
C GLU A 142 -3.94 9.25 -11.84
N HIS A 143 -3.10 8.22 -11.98
CA HIS A 143 -2.95 7.50 -13.25
C HIS A 143 -4.09 6.52 -13.53
N GLU A 144 -4.87 6.16 -12.51
CA GLU A 144 -6.02 5.25 -12.67
C GLU A 144 -7.08 5.85 -13.60
N TRP A 145 -7.37 7.15 -13.45
CA TRP A 145 -8.44 7.84 -14.15
C TRP A 145 -7.96 9.12 -14.85
N THR A 146 -7.04 8.97 -15.80
CA THR A 146 -6.49 10.11 -16.55
C THR A 146 -7.49 10.74 -17.53
N LYS A 147 -8.52 9.98 -17.93
CA LYS A 147 -9.62 10.40 -18.81
C LYS A 147 -10.91 9.65 -18.44
N PRO A 148 -12.09 10.15 -18.84
CA PRO A 148 -13.33 9.39 -18.75
C PRO A 148 -13.20 8.03 -19.47
N TRP A 149 -13.55 6.96 -18.77
CA TRP A 149 -13.45 5.60 -19.31
C TRP A 149 -14.47 5.36 -20.43
N VAL A 150 -14.04 4.72 -21.50
CA VAL A 150 -14.88 4.27 -22.61
C VAL A 150 -14.80 2.74 -22.69
N ARG A 151 -15.90 2.10 -23.09
CA ARG A 151 -15.95 0.65 -23.22
C ARG A 151 -14.83 0.16 -24.15
N GLY A 152 -13.97 -0.73 -23.63
CA GLY A 152 -12.79 -1.24 -24.32
C GLY A 152 -11.47 -0.61 -23.87
N ASP A 153 -11.51 0.49 -23.10
CA ASP A 153 -10.29 1.00 -22.46
C ASP A 153 -9.81 0.03 -21.36
N SER A 154 -8.50 -0.12 -21.26
CA SER A 154 -7.88 -0.85 -20.15
C SER A 154 -8.05 -0.08 -18.84
N ILE A 155 -8.11 -0.83 -17.73
CA ILE A 155 -8.19 -0.28 -16.37
C ILE A 155 -6.84 -0.59 -15.71
N LEU A 156 -6.15 0.44 -15.21
CA LEU A 156 -4.76 0.35 -14.81
C LEU A 156 -4.51 -0.70 -13.72
N HIS A 157 -5.32 -0.73 -12.65
CA HIS A 157 -5.12 -1.73 -11.58
C HIS A 157 -5.32 -3.16 -12.06
N ILE A 158 -6.19 -3.40 -13.06
CA ILE A 158 -6.38 -4.70 -13.69
C ILE A 158 -5.16 -5.09 -14.53
N GLU A 159 -4.62 -4.15 -15.31
CA GLU A 159 -3.44 -4.39 -16.12
C GLU A 159 -2.19 -4.63 -15.25
N LEU A 160 -2.01 -3.86 -14.16
CA LEU A 160 -0.92 -4.08 -13.20
C LEU A 160 -1.01 -5.47 -12.54
N ARG A 161 -2.20 -5.89 -12.10
CA ARG A 161 -2.43 -7.23 -11.56
C ARG A 161 -2.07 -8.34 -12.55
N ARG A 162 -2.55 -8.21 -13.79
CA ARG A 162 -2.30 -9.18 -14.86
C ARG A 162 -0.83 -9.28 -15.20
N TRP A 163 -0.18 -8.12 -15.28
CA TRP A 163 1.23 -8.00 -15.63
C TRP A 163 2.14 -8.63 -14.57
N ALA A 164 1.89 -8.41 -13.30
CA ALA A 164 2.75 -8.83 -12.20
C ALA A 164 2.81 -10.35 -12.04
N ASP A 165 4.00 -10.90 -11.81
CA ASP A 165 4.23 -12.27 -11.32
C ASP A 165 4.25 -12.30 -9.81
N LEU A 166 4.80 -11.26 -9.19
CA LEU A 166 4.89 -11.06 -7.76
C LEU A 166 4.55 -9.61 -7.42
N MET A 167 3.75 -9.40 -6.37
CA MET A 167 3.58 -8.07 -5.79
C MET A 167 4.29 -7.99 -4.44
N VAL A 168 4.99 -6.90 -4.19
CA VAL A 168 5.66 -6.63 -2.91
C VAL A 168 5.24 -5.24 -2.42
N VAL A 169 4.68 -5.17 -1.21
CA VAL A 169 4.32 -3.90 -0.56
C VAL A 169 5.32 -3.62 0.57
N ALA A 170 6.32 -2.83 0.27
CA ALA A 170 7.41 -2.50 1.19
C ALA A 170 7.78 -1.00 1.12
N PRO A 171 7.36 -0.19 2.10
CA PRO A 171 6.65 -0.55 3.33
C PRO A 171 5.13 -0.68 3.17
N LEU A 172 4.52 -1.49 4.05
CA LEU A 172 3.09 -1.47 4.31
C LEU A 172 2.81 -0.68 5.60
N SER A 173 2.20 0.49 5.48
CA SER A 173 1.82 1.32 6.64
C SER A 173 0.64 0.74 7.41
N ALA A 174 0.42 1.20 8.65
CA ALA A 174 -0.75 0.82 9.45
C ALA A 174 -2.07 1.09 8.72
N ASN A 175 -2.18 2.23 8.02
CA ASN A 175 -3.35 2.56 7.21
C ASN A 175 -3.50 1.61 6.01
N GLY A 176 -2.39 1.28 5.33
CA GLY A 176 -2.39 0.30 4.24
C GLY A 176 -2.84 -1.09 4.72
N LEU A 177 -2.30 -1.55 5.86
CA LEU A 177 -2.70 -2.81 6.50
C LEU A 177 -4.20 -2.84 6.82
N ALA A 178 -4.72 -1.75 7.41
CA ALA A 178 -6.15 -1.62 7.72
C ALA A 178 -7.00 -1.71 6.45
N LYS A 179 -6.63 -1.01 5.38
CA LYS A 179 -7.36 -1.03 4.11
C LYS A 179 -7.38 -2.42 3.49
N ILE A 180 -6.24 -3.09 3.42
CA ILE A 180 -6.13 -4.42 2.83
C ILE A 180 -6.98 -5.41 3.61
N SER A 181 -6.83 -5.47 4.93
CA SER A 181 -7.55 -6.42 5.78
C SER A 181 -9.09 -6.22 5.77
N GLN A 182 -9.56 -5.02 5.42
CA GLN A 182 -10.98 -4.70 5.26
C GLN A 182 -11.47 -4.75 3.81
N GLY A 183 -10.60 -5.06 2.85
CA GLY A 183 -10.96 -5.16 1.44
C GLY A 183 -11.28 -3.81 0.77
N MET A 184 -10.74 -2.70 1.27
CA MET A 184 -10.90 -1.38 0.67
C MET A 184 -10.14 -1.28 -0.65
N SER A 185 -10.66 -0.42 -1.56
CA SER A 185 -10.13 -0.21 -2.91
C SER A 185 -10.25 1.28 -3.29
N ASP A 186 -9.65 2.15 -2.48
CA ASP A 186 -9.79 3.61 -2.57
C ASP A 186 -8.52 4.31 -3.09
N ASN A 187 -7.50 3.54 -3.45
CA ASN A 187 -6.28 4.00 -4.11
C ASN A 187 -5.71 2.89 -5.01
N LEU A 188 -4.74 3.21 -5.86
CA LEU A 188 -4.22 2.27 -6.83
C LEU A 188 -3.62 1.01 -6.18
N VAL A 189 -2.85 1.14 -5.09
CA VAL A 189 -2.26 0.00 -4.37
C VAL A 189 -3.34 -0.95 -3.86
N SER A 190 -4.34 -0.41 -3.15
CA SER A 190 -5.44 -1.22 -2.60
C SER A 190 -6.33 -1.80 -3.71
N SER A 191 -6.52 -1.09 -4.82
CA SER A 191 -7.28 -1.58 -5.98
C SER A 191 -6.61 -2.77 -6.67
N VAL A 192 -5.29 -2.73 -6.85
CA VAL A 192 -4.52 -3.87 -7.38
C VAL A 192 -4.67 -5.09 -6.47
N ILE A 193 -4.48 -4.90 -5.15
CA ILE A 193 -4.59 -5.99 -4.17
C ILE A 193 -6.02 -6.55 -4.14
N ARG A 194 -7.04 -5.69 -4.17
CA ARG A 194 -8.45 -6.10 -4.15
C ARG A 194 -8.84 -6.89 -5.41
N ALA A 195 -8.22 -6.54 -6.54
CA ALA A 195 -8.42 -7.21 -7.83
C ALA A 195 -7.51 -8.44 -8.03
N TRP A 196 -6.63 -8.78 -7.07
CA TRP A 196 -5.65 -9.87 -7.21
C TRP A 196 -6.32 -11.22 -7.46
N ASP A 197 -5.76 -11.98 -8.39
CA ASP A 197 -6.24 -13.35 -8.65
C ASP A 197 -5.68 -14.32 -7.59
N PHE A 198 -6.37 -14.40 -6.47
CA PHE A 198 -6.00 -15.25 -5.35
C PHE A 198 -6.15 -16.75 -5.65
N SER A 199 -6.91 -17.10 -6.68
CA SER A 199 -7.18 -18.49 -7.06
C SER A 199 -6.21 -19.03 -8.12
N GLY A 200 -5.58 -18.13 -8.90
CA GLY A 200 -4.80 -18.49 -10.07
C GLY A 200 -5.63 -19.03 -11.26
N LEU A 201 -6.96 -18.81 -11.21
CA LEU A 201 -7.89 -19.34 -12.23
C LEU A 201 -8.30 -18.30 -13.28
N ILE A 202 -8.05 -17.02 -13.01
CA ILE A 202 -8.46 -15.90 -13.88
C ILE A 202 -7.34 -15.54 -14.85
N ASP A 203 -6.11 -15.42 -14.33
CA ASP A 203 -4.93 -15.04 -15.11
C ASP A 203 -4.05 -16.28 -15.28
N GLY A 204 -3.84 -16.72 -16.53
CA GLY A 204 -2.90 -17.80 -16.82
C GLY A 204 -1.47 -17.48 -16.40
N ALA A 205 -0.69 -18.51 -16.05
CA ALA A 205 0.74 -18.38 -15.86
C ALA A 205 1.41 -17.92 -17.16
N ARG A 206 2.42 -17.06 -17.06
CA ARG A 206 3.19 -16.61 -18.23
C ARG A 206 4.20 -17.69 -18.65
N PRO A 207 4.40 -17.93 -19.96
CA PRO A 207 5.36 -18.91 -20.43
C PRO A 207 6.79 -18.58 -19.97
N GLY A 208 7.52 -19.59 -19.52
CA GLY A 208 8.95 -19.46 -19.19
C GLY A 208 9.26 -18.75 -17.87
N VAL A 209 8.24 -18.41 -17.08
CA VAL A 209 8.41 -17.85 -15.74
C VAL A 209 8.20 -18.95 -14.70
N ALA A 210 9.27 -19.32 -13.99
CA ALA A 210 9.16 -20.20 -12.82
C ALA A 210 8.39 -19.46 -11.71
N LEU A 211 7.32 -20.07 -11.20
CA LEU A 211 6.55 -19.48 -10.13
C LEU A 211 7.09 -19.89 -8.76
N PRO A 212 7.18 -18.96 -7.81
CA PRO A 212 8.02 -19.09 -6.62
C PRO A 212 7.60 -20.19 -5.64
N TYR A 213 6.38 -20.72 -5.77
CA TYR A 213 5.87 -21.71 -4.81
C TYR A 213 6.24 -23.16 -5.17
N ASP A 214 6.83 -23.40 -6.35
CA ASP A 214 7.22 -24.73 -6.80
C ASP A 214 8.66 -25.09 -6.48
N MET A 215 9.47 -24.09 -6.07
CA MET A 215 10.90 -24.27 -5.84
C MET A 215 11.18 -24.80 -4.44
N GLY A 216 11.89 -25.93 -4.40
CA GLY A 216 12.31 -26.59 -3.15
C GLY A 216 11.29 -27.52 -2.52
N LYS A 217 10.12 -27.73 -3.15
CA LYS A 217 9.14 -28.73 -2.70
C LYS A 217 9.35 -30.07 -3.39
N THR A 218 9.22 -31.15 -2.64
CA THR A 218 9.21 -32.50 -3.21
C THR A 218 7.93 -32.73 -4.00
N LYS A 219 7.93 -33.73 -4.87
CA LYS A 219 6.73 -34.12 -5.65
C LYS A 219 5.57 -34.47 -4.73
N GLU A 220 5.83 -35.10 -3.61
CA GLU A 220 4.85 -35.48 -2.58
C GLU A 220 4.24 -34.24 -1.89
N GLU A 221 5.06 -33.22 -1.63
CA GLU A 221 4.59 -31.96 -1.05
C GLU A 221 3.73 -31.18 -2.03
N LEU A 222 4.05 -31.23 -3.33
CA LEU A 222 3.25 -30.62 -4.39
C LEU A 222 1.91 -31.36 -4.62
N GLU A 223 1.90 -32.69 -4.53
CA GLU A 223 0.68 -33.49 -4.67
C GLU A 223 -0.37 -33.23 -3.58
N GLY A 224 0.08 -32.77 -2.39
CA GLY A 224 -0.79 -32.37 -1.29
C GLY A 224 -1.44 -30.98 -1.43
N LEU A 225 -0.98 -30.18 -2.42
CA LEU A 225 -1.49 -28.83 -2.62
C LEU A 225 -2.73 -28.80 -3.53
N PRO A 226 -3.61 -27.79 -3.42
CA PRO A 226 -4.67 -27.54 -4.40
C PRO A 226 -4.10 -27.43 -5.81
N GLU A 227 -4.87 -27.84 -6.82
CA GLU A 227 -4.44 -27.92 -8.23
C GLU A 227 -3.83 -26.60 -8.74
N ALA A 228 -4.41 -25.47 -8.38
CA ALA A 228 -3.90 -24.13 -8.76
C ALA A 228 -2.48 -23.85 -8.25
N PHE A 229 -2.06 -24.48 -7.14
CA PHE A 229 -0.68 -24.41 -6.64
C PHE A 229 0.24 -25.38 -7.38
N ARG A 230 -0.24 -26.60 -7.68
CA ARG A 230 0.54 -27.62 -8.39
C ARG A 230 0.89 -27.21 -9.82
N GLU A 231 0.01 -26.41 -10.45
CA GLU A 231 0.21 -25.93 -11.82
C GLU A 231 0.95 -24.59 -11.87
N GLY A 232 1.49 -24.08 -10.73
CA GLY A 232 2.26 -22.85 -10.69
C GLY A 232 1.48 -21.60 -11.10
N ARG A 233 0.14 -21.61 -10.98
CA ARG A 233 -0.71 -20.49 -11.45
C ARG A 233 -0.92 -19.39 -10.42
N LYS A 234 -0.67 -19.68 -9.14
CA LYS A 234 -1.02 -18.78 -8.05
C LYS A 234 0.08 -17.77 -7.76
N LYS A 235 -0.20 -16.51 -8.00
CA LYS A 235 0.70 -15.39 -7.73
C LYS A 235 0.58 -14.92 -6.28
N GLY A 236 1.71 -14.56 -5.64
CA GLY A 236 1.75 -14.11 -4.26
C GLY A 236 1.82 -12.60 -4.10
N ILE A 237 1.47 -12.16 -2.90
CA ILE A 237 1.70 -10.79 -2.42
C ILE A 237 2.54 -10.85 -1.16
N ILE A 238 3.73 -10.25 -1.19
CA ILE A 238 4.59 -10.09 -0.02
C ILE A 238 4.32 -8.72 0.59
N VAL A 239 4.19 -8.65 1.90
CA VAL A 239 4.01 -7.37 2.60
C VAL A 239 5.04 -7.22 3.71
N ALA A 240 5.66 -6.03 3.82
CA ALA A 240 6.59 -5.66 4.87
C ALA A 240 5.98 -4.52 5.72
N PRO A 241 5.25 -4.83 6.80
CA PRO A 241 4.67 -3.82 7.67
C PRO A 241 5.73 -2.90 8.28
N ALA A 242 5.40 -1.58 8.37
CA ALA A 242 6.28 -0.57 8.92
C ALA A 242 5.47 0.56 9.55
N MET A 243 5.56 0.70 10.86
CA MET A 243 4.84 1.69 11.64
C MET A 243 5.55 1.98 12.95
N ASN A 244 5.16 3.03 13.68
CA ASN A 244 5.74 3.29 14.99
C ASN A 244 5.31 2.22 16.01
N THR A 245 6.03 2.17 17.15
CA THR A 245 5.82 1.16 18.18
C THR A 245 4.40 1.14 18.74
N ALA A 246 3.79 2.32 18.97
CA ALA A 246 2.44 2.40 19.50
C ALA A 246 1.39 1.83 18.50
N MET A 247 1.55 2.10 17.21
CA MET A 247 0.70 1.51 16.16
C MET A 247 0.93 0.00 16.06
N TRP A 248 2.19 -0.45 16.15
CA TRP A 248 2.50 -1.88 16.09
C TRP A 248 1.91 -2.66 17.25
N SER A 249 2.04 -2.12 18.47
CA SER A 249 1.51 -2.72 19.70
C SER A 249 -0.01 -2.55 19.87
N HIS A 250 -0.67 -1.78 18.99
CA HIS A 250 -2.11 -1.54 19.09
C HIS A 250 -2.89 -2.84 18.82
N PRO A 251 -3.91 -3.17 19.63
CA PRO A 251 -4.67 -4.43 19.49
C PRO A 251 -5.27 -4.64 18.10
N VAL A 252 -5.63 -3.56 17.39
CA VAL A 252 -6.17 -3.67 16.02
C VAL A 252 -5.13 -4.19 15.03
N THR A 253 -3.86 -3.87 15.20
CA THR A 253 -2.78 -4.32 14.32
C THR A 253 -2.64 -5.83 14.33
N ALA A 254 -2.68 -6.44 15.52
CA ALA A 254 -2.65 -7.90 15.66
C ALA A 254 -3.84 -8.58 14.96
N LYS A 255 -5.04 -8.01 15.06
CA LYS A 255 -6.23 -8.52 14.36
C LYS A 255 -6.09 -8.43 12.84
N GLN A 256 -5.59 -7.31 12.34
CA GLN A 256 -5.41 -7.09 10.90
C GLN A 256 -4.31 -7.98 10.32
N LEU A 257 -3.21 -8.19 11.06
CA LEU A 257 -2.17 -9.14 10.68
C LEU A 257 -2.67 -10.58 10.64
N ALA A 258 -3.52 -10.97 11.59
CA ALA A 258 -4.11 -12.31 11.62
C ALA A 258 -4.89 -12.62 10.33
N VAL A 259 -5.58 -11.65 9.73
CA VAL A 259 -6.24 -11.82 8.43
C VAL A 259 -5.22 -12.18 7.35
N LEU A 260 -4.11 -11.45 7.26
CA LEU A 260 -3.11 -11.67 6.22
C LEU A 260 -2.28 -12.94 6.45
N GLU A 261 -2.00 -13.29 7.70
CA GLU A 261 -1.12 -14.41 8.04
C GLU A 261 -1.86 -15.73 8.23
N GLN A 262 -3.07 -15.70 8.78
CA GLN A 262 -3.83 -16.90 9.15
C GLN A 262 -4.93 -17.21 8.15
N GLU A 263 -5.73 -16.21 7.75
CA GLU A 263 -6.84 -16.45 6.82
C GLU A 263 -6.36 -16.48 5.37
N TRP A 264 -5.48 -15.55 4.98
CA TRP A 264 -4.99 -15.40 3.60
C TRP A 264 -3.49 -15.74 3.43
N GLY A 265 -2.86 -16.27 4.48
CA GLY A 265 -1.44 -16.58 4.49
C GLY A 265 -1.08 -17.78 3.62
N VAL A 266 0.07 -17.71 2.95
CA VAL A 266 0.58 -18.77 2.06
C VAL A 266 0.73 -20.11 2.80
N GLY A 267 1.04 -20.09 4.10
CA GLY A 267 1.10 -21.30 4.92
C GLY A 267 -0.24 -22.04 5.07
N ASN A 268 -1.35 -21.37 4.84
CA ASN A 268 -2.69 -21.92 4.91
C ASN A 268 -3.37 -21.99 3.52
N GLY A 269 -2.56 -22.00 2.45
CA GLY A 269 -3.06 -22.06 1.09
C GLY A 269 -3.57 -20.71 0.56
N GLY A 270 -3.31 -19.61 1.26
CA GLY A 270 -3.60 -18.25 0.82
C GLY A 270 -2.56 -17.69 -0.16
N TRP A 271 -2.45 -16.37 -0.26
CA TRP A 271 -1.59 -15.69 -1.22
C TRP A 271 -0.77 -14.54 -0.61
N PHE A 272 -0.88 -14.31 0.70
CA PHE A 272 -0.08 -13.33 1.41
C PHE A 272 1.09 -13.96 2.15
N GLU A 273 2.27 -13.33 2.02
CA GLU A 273 3.44 -13.59 2.84
C GLU A 273 3.79 -12.32 3.63
N VAL A 274 3.80 -12.40 4.95
CA VAL A 274 4.07 -11.26 5.82
C VAL A 274 5.49 -11.32 6.34
N LEU A 275 6.33 -10.37 5.93
CA LEU A 275 7.67 -10.16 6.46
C LEU A 275 7.59 -9.28 7.71
N ARG A 276 7.42 -9.91 8.87
CA ARG A 276 7.23 -9.21 10.13
C ARG A 276 8.35 -8.20 10.41
N PRO A 277 8.02 -7.05 11.01
CA PRO A 277 8.98 -6.05 11.47
C PRO A 277 10.03 -6.64 12.40
N ILE A 278 11.16 -5.93 12.49
CA ILE A 278 12.25 -6.22 13.41
C ILE A 278 12.27 -5.20 14.54
N GLU A 279 12.87 -5.56 15.67
CA GLU A 279 13.19 -4.60 16.73
C GLU A 279 14.38 -3.75 16.31
N LYS A 280 14.21 -2.44 16.22
CA LYS A 280 15.25 -1.48 15.85
C LYS A 280 14.90 -0.09 16.41
N MET A 281 15.92 0.77 16.52
CA MET A 281 15.69 2.20 16.70
C MET A 281 14.96 2.76 15.48
N LEU A 282 13.80 3.36 15.70
CA LEU A 282 12.95 3.92 14.65
C LEU A 282 13.42 5.34 14.29
N ALA A 283 13.10 5.79 13.09
CA ALA A 283 13.42 7.14 12.62
C ALA A 283 12.77 8.27 13.45
N CYS A 284 11.74 7.96 14.24
CA CYS A 284 11.14 8.88 15.22
C CYS A 284 11.89 8.97 16.56
N GLY A 285 13.01 8.22 16.72
CA GLY A 285 13.80 8.19 17.97
C GLY A 285 13.38 7.15 18.99
N ASP A 286 12.25 6.47 18.79
CA ASP A 286 11.81 5.39 19.66
C ASP A 286 12.60 4.10 19.38
N THR A 287 13.01 3.39 20.43
CA THR A 287 13.50 2.02 20.30
C THR A 287 12.33 1.07 20.50
N GLY A 288 12.02 0.26 19.48
CA GLY A 288 10.87 -0.64 19.59
C GLY A 288 10.62 -1.51 18.37
N SER A 289 9.59 -2.33 18.49
CA SER A 289 9.08 -3.20 17.44
C SER A 289 8.18 -2.42 16.48
N GLY A 290 8.32 -2.64 15.18
CA GLY A 290 7.52 -1.97 14.14
C GLY A 290 8.34 -1.40 13.00
N ALA A 291 9.68 -1.45 13.08
CA ALA A 291 10.56 -1.13 11.97
C ALA A 291 10.37 -2.14 10.83
N MET A 292 10.27 -1.65 9.59
CA MET A 292 10.24 -2.53 8.41
C MET A 292 11.37 -3.57 8.47
N ARG A 293 11.08 -4.78 8.06
CA ARG A 293 12.09 -5.83 7.80
C ARG A 293 13.26 -5.22 7.04
N ASP A 294 14.48 -5.65 7.35
CA ASP A 294 15.65 -5.11 6.66
C ASP A 294 15.49 -5.20 5.14
N TRP A 295 15.80 -4.13 4.44
CA TRP A 295 15.58 -4.06 2.99
C TRP A 295 16.39 -5.11 2.22
N LYS A 296 17.58 -5.52 2.72
CA LYS A 296 18.37 -6.60 2.10
C LYS A 296 17.67 -7.95 2.24
N ALA A 297 17.02 -8.18 3.39
CA ALA A 297 16.23 -9.40 3.58
C ALA A 297 15.00 -9.39 2.66
N ILE A 298 14.37 -8.22 2.41
CA ILE A 298 13.28 -8.10 1.46
C ILE A 298 13.76 -8.40 0.04
N VAL A 299 14.93 -7.85 -0.37
CA VAL A 299 15.56 -8.17 -1.67
C VAL A 299 15.82 -9.67 -1.81
N GLY A 300 16.43 -10.30 -0.81
CA GLY A 300 16.69 -11.75 -0.84
C GLY A 300 15.42 -12.59 -1.01
N VAL A 301 14.32 -12.20 -0.34
CA VAL A 301 13.01 -12.87 -0.53
C VAL A 301 12.48 -12.65 -1.95
N ILE A 302 12.60 -11.45 -2.52
CA ILE A 302 12.21 -11.17 -3.92
C ILE A 302 13.01 -12.04 -4.88
N GLU A 303 14.33 -12.09 -4.71
CA GLU A 303 15.23 -12.90 -5.53
C GLU A 303 14.88 -14.39 -5.46
N GLU A 304 14.62 -14.88 -4.26
CA GLU A 304 14.19 -16.27 -4.03
C GLU A 304 12.84 -16.56 -4.70
N ARG A 305 11.84 -15.69 -4.49
CA ARG A 305 10.47 -15.90 -5.01
C ARG A 305 10.38 -15.74 -6.53
N LEU A 306 11.23 -14.95 -7.15
CA LEU A 306 11.31 -14.79 -8.61
C LEU A 306 12.46 -15.61 -9.23
N CYS A 307 13.14 -16.46 -8.44
CA CYS A 307 14.24 -17.31 -8.91
C CYS A 307 15.34 -16.54 -9.67
N LEU A 308 15.60 -15.29 -9.25
CA LEU A 308 16.60 -14.45 -9.88
C LEU A 308 18.01 -14.99 -9.53
N GLY A 309 18.86 -15.18 -10.52
CA GLY A 309 20.25 -15.67 -10.34
C GLY A 309 20.47 -17.16 -10.62
N HIS A 310 19.43 -17.95 -10.85
CA HIS A 310 19.61 -19.38 -11.23
C HIS A 310 19.92 -19.58 -12.71
N ASP A 311 19.62 -18.60 -13.56
CA ASP A 311 19.85 -18.71 -15.02
C ASP A 311 21.34 -18.74 -15.40
N ALA A 312 22.21 -18.14 -14.58
CA ALA A 312 23.66 -18.13 -14.83
C ALA A 312 24.35 -19.51 -14.63
N GLU A 313 23.80 -20.39 -13.81
CA GLU A 313 24.35 -21.74 -13.62
C GLU A 313 23.84 -22.78 -14.63
N ALA A 314 22.68 -22.54 -15.24
CA ALA A 314 22.12 -23.46 -16.23
C ALA A 314 22.86 -23.39 -17.57
N ASP A 315 23.42 -22.25 -17.93
CA ASP A 315 24.21 -22.09 -19.17
C ASP A 315 25.63 -22.57 -19.02
N LEU A 316 26.22 -22.50 -17.81
CA LEU A 316 27.56 -23.07 -17.53
C LEU A 316 27.62 -24.60 -17.49
N LYS A 317 26.48 -25.28 -17.39
CA LYS A 317 26.42 -26.75 -17.43
C LYS A 317 26.13 -27.34 -18.84
N LYS A 318 25.96 -26.46 -19.84
CA LYS A 318 25.72 -26.86 -21.25
C LYS A 318 26.96 -26.71 -22.14
N GLU A 319 28.06 -26.16 -21.59
CA GLU A 319 29.41 -26.24 -22.19
C GLU A 319 30.22 -27.40 -21.57
#